data_a0f8deeb8d2c616515f32c09db5ee542
#
_entry.id   a0f8deeb8d2c616515f32c09db5ee542
#
_cell.length_a   1.000
_cell.length_b   1.000
_cell.length_c   1.000
_cell.angle_alpha   90.00
_cell.angle_beta   90.00
_cell.angle_gamma   90.00
#
_symmetry.space_group_name_H-M   'P 1'
#
loop_
_entity.id
_entity.type
_entity.pdbx_description
1 polymer ?
#
loop_
_entity_poly.entity_id
_entity_poly.type
_entity_poly.pdbx_seq_one_letter_code
_entity_poly.pdbx_strand_id
1 'polypeptide(L)'
;GYLPIDGIVAYDNAVKSLVFGADSEPVQSGRVATVQAIGGTGGLKIGADFLKKLSPNAKVLISDPSWENHRALFTNAGFEVGTYAYYDAEKRGVNFDGFLASLNAAAAGTIVVLHACCHNPTGYDITPEQWDQVIAAVKAKNLTPFLDMAYQGFGHGIAEDGAVIGKFVAAGLNFFVSTSFSKSFSLYGERVGGLSVLCADKEEAGRRRGRGTRRRPPRCG
;
A
#
# COMPACT_ATOMS: atom_id res chain seq x y z
N GLY A 1 26.14 5.04 -14.58
CA GLY A 1 25.39 6.31 -14.51
C GLY A 1 24.25 6.24 -13.48
N TYR A 2 23.61 7.38 -13.23
CA TYR A 2 22.43 7.38 -12.34
C TYR A 2 21.25 6.68 -13.02
N LEU A 3 20.41 6.02 -12.21
CA LEU A 3 19.15 5.46 -12.67
C LEU A 3 18.13 6.57 -12.97
N PRO A 4 17.08 6.28 -13.78
CA PRO A 4 15.90 7.13 -13.83
C PRO A 4 15.30 7.35 -12.45
N ILE A 5 14.57 8.44 -12.25
CA ILE A 5 14.03 8.82 -10.92
C ILE A 5 13.04 7.80 -10.35
N ASP A 6 12.36 7.08 -11.21
CA ASP A 6 11.41 6.00 -10.88
C ASP A 6 12.09 4.62 -10.74
N GLY A 7 13.36 4.51 -11.10
CA GLY A 7 14.14 3.28 -10.97
C GLY A 7 14.40 2.59 -12.31
N ILE A 8 14.73 1.30 -12.24
CA ILE A 8 15.00 0.46 -13.41
C ILE A 8 13.66 0.03 -14.02
N VAL A 9 13.41 0.38 -15.28
CA VAL A 9 12.14 0.09 -15.97
C VAL A 9 11.79 -1.40 -15.96
N ALA A 10 12.77 -2.28 -16.19
CA ALA A 10 12.55 -3.73 -16.16
C ALA A 10 12.13 -4.21 -14.76
N TYR A 11 12.73 -3.64 -13.70
CA TYR A 11 12.38 -3.93 -12.32
C TYR A 11 10.94 -3.46 -12.00
N ASP A 12 10.61 -2.22 -12.32
CA ASP A 12 9.27 -1.67 -12.08
C ASP A 12 8.18 -2.47 -12.80
N ASN A 13 8.45 -2.92 -14.03
CA ASN A 13 7.53 -3.77 -14.77
C ASN A 13 7.38 -5.16 -14.13
N ALA A 14 8.46 -5.76 -13.64
CA ALA A 14 8.41 -7.05 -12.95
C ALA A 14 7.61 -6.95 -11.64
N VAL A 15 7.84 -5.91 -10.84
CA VAL A 15 7.07 -5.64 -9.60
C VAL A 15 5.59 -5.44 -9.92
N LYS A 16 5.28 -4.62 -10.92
CA LYS A 16 3.91 -4.38 -11.37
C LYS A 16 3.20 -5.67 -11.77
N SER A 17 3.87 -6.51 -12.55
CA SER A 17 3.34 -7.80 -12.99
C SER A 17 3.13 -8.77 -11.84
N LEU A 18 4.04 -8.80 -10.86
CA LEU A 18 3.91 -9.64 -9.66
C LEU A 18 2.73 -9.20 -8.80
N VAL A 19 2.57 -7.89 -8.57
CA VAL A 19 1.55 -7.34 -7.66
C VAL A 19 0.15 -7.37 -8.27
N PHE A 20 0.01 -7.01 -9.55
CA PHE A 20 -1.30 -6.84 -10.20
C PHE A 20 -1.64 -7.93 -11.21
N GLY A 21 -0.69 -8.76 -11.60
CA GLY A 21 -0.82 -9.70 -12.72
C GLY A 21 -0.50 -9.02 -14.06
N ALA A 22 0.37 -9.66 -14.85
CA ALA A 22 0.85 -9.10 -16.12
C ALA A 22 -0.30 -8.81 -17.11
N ASP A 23 -1.31 -9.67 -17.16
CA ASP A 23 -2.44 -9.60 -18.09
C ASP A 23 -3.66 -8.88 -17.48
N SER A 24 -3.54 -8.34 -16.27
CA SER A 24 -4.65 -7.63 -15.62
C SER A 24 -5.00 -6.33 -16.34
N GLU A 25 -6.28 -5.94 -16.26
CA GLU A 25 -6.75 -4.68 -16.87
C GLU A 25 -5.93 -3.46 -16.39
N PRO A 26 -5.66 -3.27 -15.08
CA PRO A 26 -4.90 -2.12 -14.62
C PRO A 26 -3.50 -2.01 -15.23
N VAL A 27 -2.83 -3.14 -15.43
CA VAL A 27 -1.49 -3.19 -16.03
C VAL A 27 -1.59 -2.90 -17.53
N GLN A 28 -2.49 -3.57 -18.25
CA GLN A 28 -2.65 -3.43 -19.68
C GLN A 28 -3.13 -2.04 -20.10
N SER A 29 -4.00 -1.42 -19.32
CA SER A 29 -4.47 -0.04 -19.56
C SER A 29 -3.48 1.05 -19.14
N GLY A 30 -2.39 0.67 -18.42
CA GLY A 30 -1.37 1.61 -17.96
C GLY A 30 -1.78 2.43 -16.74
N ARG A 31 -2.78 1.98 -15.95
CA ARG A 31 -3.28 2.68 -14.77
C ARG A 31 -2.42 2.48 -13.52
N VAL A 32 -1.40 1.64 -13.56
CA VAL A 32 -0.49 1.39 -12.44
C VAL A 32 0.79 2.19 -12.59
N ALA A 33 1.09 3.04 -11.63
CA ALA A 33 2.39 3.67 -11.46
C ALA A 33 3.22 2.86 -10.47
N THR A 34 4.38 2.39 -10.87
CA THR A 34 5.31 1.66 -9.99
C THR A 34 6.65 2.37 -9.99
N VAL A 35 7.26 2.48 -8.82
CA VAL A 35 8.60 3.05 -8.63
C VAL A 35 9.43 2.13 -7.74
N GLN A 36 10.71 2.00 -8.05
CA GLN A 36 11.68 1.30 -7.24
C GLN A 36 11.89 2.02 -5.91
N ALA A 37 12.02 1.28 -4.82
CA ALA A 37 12.22 1.84 -3.48
C ALA A 37 13.28 1.06 -2.70
N ILE A 38 13.89 1.70 -1.71
CA ILE A 38 14.88 1.10 -0.82
C ILE A 38 14.19 0.22 0.25
N GLY A 39 13.74 -0.93 -0.18
CA GLY A 39 12.92 -1.87 0.60
C GLY A 39 11.48 -1.42 0.72
N GLY A 40 10.67 -2.23 1.42
CA GLY A 40 9.28 -1.89 1.72
C GLY A 40 9.15 -0.62 2.58
N THR A 41 10.08 -0.40 3.51
CA THR A 41 10.17 0.83 4.30
C THR A 41 10.27 2.08 3.41
N GLY A 42 11.13 2.02 2.39
CA GLY A 42 11.25 3.10 1.40
C GLY A 42 9.96 3.33 0.63
N GLY A 43 9.28 2.25 0.21
CA GLY A 43 7.99 2.34 -0.47
C GLY A 43 6.91 3.00 0.40
N LEU A 44 6.81 2.58 1.66
CA LEU A 44 5.89 3.19 2.64
C LEU A 44 6.20 4.68 2.85
N LYS A 45 7.47 5.04 3.00
CA LYS A 45 7.87 6.44 3.22
C LYS A 45 7.56 7.33 2.02
N ILE A 46 7.89 6.88 0.82
CA ILE A 46 7.57 7.62 -0.43
C ILE A 46 6.05 7.81 -0.53
N GLY A 47 5.27 6.76 -0.27
CA GLY A 47 3.82 6.83 -0.30
C GLY A 47 3.25 7.76 0.76
N ALA A 48 3.77 7.72 1.99
CA ALA A 48 3.34 8.60 3.07
C ALA A 48 3.61 10.08 2.74
N ASP A 49 4.81 10.42 2.29
CA ASP A 49 5.17 11.79 1.90
C ASP A 49 4.34 12.28 0.71
N PHE A 50 4.06 11.39 -0.24
CA PHE A 50 3.22 11.71 -1.38
C PHE A 50 1.77 11.97 -0.95
N LEU A 51 1.20 11.10 -0.11
CA LEU A 51 -0.15 11.27 0.43
C LEU A 51 -0.28 12.54 1.26
N LYS A 52 0.76 12.92 2.02
CA LYS A 52 0.73 14.19 2.76
C LYS A 52 0.58 15.41 1.86
N LYS A 53 1.15 15.36 0.67
CA LYS A 53 0.98 16.44 -0.33
C LYS A 53 -0.40 16.44 -0.97
N LEU A 54 -1.03 15.26 -1.13
CA LEU A 54 -2.35 15.13 -1.73
C LEU A 54 -3.49 15.42 -0.74
N SER A 55 -3.31 14.97 0.49
CA SER A 55 -4.33 14.98 1.54
C SER A 55 -3.73 15.46 2.87
N PRO A 56 -3.32 16.74 2.97
CA PRO A 56 -2.53 17.23 4.10
C PRO A 56 -3.25 17.14 5.45
N ASN A 57 -4.57 17.11 5.45
CA ASN A 57 -5.40 17.07 6.66
C ASN A 57 -5.98 15.67 6.96
N ALA A 58 -5.64 14.66 6.15
CA ALA A 58 -6.09 13.30 6.40
C ALA A 58 -5.48 12.74 7.68
N LYS A 59 -6.23 11.89 8.38
CA LYS A 59 -5.71 11.03 9.44
C LYS A 59 -5.25 9.71 8.86
N VAL A 60 -4.39 9.01 9.59
CA VAL A 60 -3.92 7.67 9.27
C VAL A 60 -4.36 6.72 10.37
N LEU A 61 -4.89 5.57 9.99
CA LEU A 61 -5.17 4.46 10.88
C LEU A 61 -4.25 3.28 10.56
N ILE A 62 -3.62 2.75 11.60
CA ILE A 62 -2.83 1.51 11.55
C ILE A 62 -3.49 0.46 12.45
N SER A 63 -3.19 -0.82 12.26
CA SER A 63 -3.75 -1.87 13.14
C SER A 63 -3.25 -1.75 14.58
N ASP A 64 -4.04 -2.23 15.53
CA ASP A 64 -3.63 -2.38 16.92
C ASP A 64 -3.56 -3.88 17.30
N PRO A 65 -2.35 -4.43 17.52
CA PRO A 65 -1.02 -3.84 17.31
C PRO A 65 -0.64 -3.78 15.83
N SER A 66 0.45 -3.08 15.53
CA SER A 66 1.04 -3.01 14.19
C SER A 66 2.58 -3.12 14.27
N TRP A 67 3.21 -3.26 13.10
CA TRP A 67 4.65 -3.09 12.98
C TRP A 67 5.03 -1.65 13.38
N GLU A 68 5.97 -1.51 14.32
CA GLU A 68 6.31 -0.21 14.94
C GLU A 68 6.62 0.90 13.93
N ASN A 69 7.26 0.55 12.82
CA ASN A 69 7.61 1.53 11.80
C ASN A 69 6.41 2.16 11.08
N HIS A 70 5.24 1.53 11.06
CA HIS A 70 4.05 2.16 10.48
C HIS A 70 3.75 3.49 11.17
N ARG A 71 3.70 3.50 12.50
CA ARG A 71 3.46 4.74 13.25
C ARG A 71 4.55 5.78 12.99
N ALA A 72 5.82 5.36 13.09
CA ALA A 72 6.95 6.26 12.91
C ALA A 72 6.97 6.89 11.50
N LEU A 73 6.78 6.11 10.45
CA LEU A 73 6.80 6.55 9.07
C LEU A 73 5.72 7.60 8.79
N PHE A 74 4.48 7.35 9.19
CA PHE A 74 3.37 8.28 8.92
C PHE A 74 3.42 9.49 9.84
N THR A 75 3.82 9.35 11.11
CA THR A 75 4.04 10.48 12.02
C THR A 75 5.14 11.40 11.48
N ASN A 76 6.27 10.83 11.02
CA ASN A 76 7.37 11.60 10.44
C ASN A 76 7.02 12.24 9.07
N ALA A 77 6.00 11.75 8.39
CA ALA A 77 5.43 12.41 7.22
C ALA A 77 4.49 13.58 7.59
N GLY A 78 4.18 13.75 8.87
CA GLY A 78 3.36 14.85 9.39
C GLY A 78 1.88 14.49 9.59
N PHE A 79 1.52 13.20 9.62
CA PHE A 79 0.16 12.75 9.88
C PHE A 79 -0.12 12.54 11.36
N GLU A 80 -1.37 12.78 11.77
CA GLU A 80 -1.93 12.24 13.00
C GLU A 80 -2.25 10.75 12.77
N VAL A 81 -1.67 9.86 13.58
CA VAL A 81 -1.80 8.41 13.45
C VAL A 81 -2.62 7.86 14.62
N GLY A 82 -3.79 7.33 14.30
CA GLY A 82 -4.62 6.53 15.20
C GLY A 82 -4.55 5.04 14.87
N THR A 83 -5.40 4.26 15.51
CA THR A 83 -5.46 2.81 15.32
C THR A 83 -6.87 2.34 14.99
N TYR A 84 -6.95 1.20 14.31
CA TYR A 84 -8.17 0.39 14.22
C TYR A 84 -7.98 -0.90 15.02
N ALA A 85 -9.04 -1.38 15.66
CA ALA A 85 -9.01 -2.64 16.40
C ALA A 85 -8.67 -3.80 15.45
N TYR A 86 -7.76 -4.66 15.84
CA TYR A 86 -7.34 -5.79 15.02
C TYR A 86 -7.20 -7.10 15.80
N TYR A 87 -6.50 -7.10 16.95
CA TYR A 87 -6.19 -8.31 17.71
C TYR A 87 -7.03 -8.43 18.97
N ASP A 88 -7.53 -9.64 19.20
CA ASP A 88 -8.19 -10.04 20.42
C ASP A 88 -7.29 -11.03 21.19
N ALA A 89 -6.69 -10.57 22.27
CA ALA A 89 -5.75 -11.35 23.06
C ALA A 89 -6.43 -12.51 23.83
N GLU A 90 -7.69 -12.35 24.22
CA GLU A 90 -8.45 -13.39 24.91
C GLU A 90 -8.81 -14.55 23.98
N LYS A 91 -9.27 -14.21 22.79
CA LYS A 91 -9.62 -15.20 21.75
C LYS A 91 -8.42 -15.69 20.96
N ARG A 92 -7.27 -15.02 21.08
CA ARG A 92 -6.06 -15.28 20.28
C ARG A 92 -6.38 -15.29 18.78
N GLY A 93 -6.92 -14.20 18.29
CA GLY A 93 -7.35 -14.08 16.89
C GLY A 93 -7.67 -12.64 16.50
N VAL A 94 -8.27 -12.46 15.36
CA VAL A 94 -8.68 -11.15 14.88
C VAL A 94 -9.99 -10.72 15.53
N ASN A 95 -10.01 -9.53 16.12
CA ASN A 95 -11.25 -8.83 16.51
C ASN A 95 -11.89 -8.22 15.27
N PHE A 96 -12.55 -9.04 14.47
CA PHE A 96 -13.05 -8.58 13.18
C PHE A 96 -14.20 -7.58 13.30
N ASP A 97 -15.09 -7.76 14.27
CA ASP A 97 -16.18 -6.81 14.52
C ASP A 97 -15.65 -5.43 14.93
N GLY A 98 -14.64 -5.40 15.80
CA GLY A 98 -13.94 -4.18 16.18
C GLY A 98 -13.20 -3.53 15.01
N PHE A 99 -12.61 -4.34 14.14
CA PHE A 99 -11.96 -3.86 12.92
C PHE A 99 -12.97 -3.13 12.00
N LEU A 100 -14.08 -3.78 11.66
CA LEU A 100 -15.12 -3.16 10.85
C LEU A 100 -15.74 -1.92 11.51
N ALA A 101 -15.99 -1.96 12.81
CA ALA A 101 -16.50 -0.82 13.55
C ALA A 101 -15.55 0.38 13.47
N SER A 102 -14.25 0.15 13.60
CA SER A 102 -13.22 1.19 13.46
C SER A 102 -13.23 1.83 12.08
N LEU A 103 -13.34 1.03 11.00
CA LEU A 103 -13.42 1.55 9.63
C LEU A 103 -14.70 2.35 9.40
N ASN A 104 -15.82 1.87 9.89
CA ASN A 104 -17.12 2.54 9.76
C ASN A 104 -17.19 3.86 10.55
N ALA A 105 -16.42 4.01 11.61
CA ALA A 105 -16.31 5.25 12.40
C ALA A 105 -15.32 6.26 11.79
N ALA A 106 -14.48 5.87 10.84
CA ALA A 106 -13.47 6.73 10.27
C ALA A 106 -14.10 7.81 9.37
N ALA A 107 -13.52 9.02 9.39
CA ALA A 107 -13.90 10.09 8.48
C ALA A 107 -13.50 9.76 7.03
N ALA A 108 -14.28 10.25 6.06
CA ALA A 108 -13.93 10.12 4.65
C ALA A 108 -12.55 10.71 4.37
N GLY A 109 -11.77 10.06 3.50
CA GLY A 109 -10.41 10.44 3.17
C GLY A 109 -9.35 9.94 4.16
N THR A 110 -9.72 9.30 5.27
CA THR A 110 -8.76 8.67 6.19
C THR A 110 -7.94 7.62 5.45
N ILE A 111 -6.64 7.64 5.65
CA ILE A 111 -5.71 6.66 5.11
C ILE A 111 -5.70 5.45 6.04
N VAL A 112 -5.92 4.26 5.50
CA VAL A 112 -5.90 3.02 6.27
C VAL A 112 -4.75 2.15 5.79
N VAL A 113 -3.81 1.87 6.70
CA VAL A 113 -2.67 0.99 6.43
C VAL A 113 -3.07 -0.45 6.76
N LEU A 114 -3.01 -1.30 5.75
CA LEU A 114 -3.47 -2.69 5.82
C LEU A 114 -2.32 -3.63 5.50
N HIS A 115 -2.11 -4.67 6.32
CA HIS A 115 -1.21 -5.76 5.96
C HIS A 115 -1.90 -6.64 4.91
N ALA A 116 -1.31 -6.78 3.73
CA ALA A 116 -1.90 -7.58 2.66
C ALA A 116 -1.94 -9.08 2.99
N CYS A 117 -0.93 -9.56 3.70
CA CYS A 117 -0.82 -10.92 4.22
C CYS A 117 0.20 -10.95 5.36
N CYS A 118 0.18 -12.01 6.17
CA CYS A 118 1.14 -12.27 7.24
C CYS A 118 1.28 -11.08 8.20
N HIS A 119 0.19 -10.76 8.89
CA HIS A 119 0.11 -9.60 9.79
C HIS A 119 1.23 -9.59 10.82
N ASN A 120 1.99 -8.51 10.87
CA ASN A 120 3.06 -8.29 11.83
C ASN A 120 2.61 -7.28 12.90
N PRO A 121 2.57 -7.63 14.21
CA PRO A 121 3.28 -8.77 14.83
C PRO A 121 2.42 -9.99 15.14
N THR A 122 1.11 -9.98 14.87
CA THR A 122 0.21 -10.99 15.45
C THR A 122 0.28 -12.36 14.76
N GLY A 123 0.63 -12.40 13.48
CA GLY A 123 0.56 -13.62 12.67
C GLY A 123 -0.87 -14.09 12.32
N TYR A 124 -1.89 -13.30 12.66
CA TYR A 124 -3.28 -13.60 12.34
C TYR A 124 -3.76 -12.76 11.18
N ASP A 125 -4.25 -13.40 10.14
CA ASP A 125 -4.83 -12.75 8.96
C ASP A 125 -6.34 -12.92 8.94
N ILE A 126 -7.03 -12.02 8.27
CA ILE A 126 -8.47 -12.15 7.99
C ILE A 126 -8.69 -13.05 6.77
N THR A 127 -9.88 -13.67 6.70
CA THR A 127 -10.24 -14.56 5.60
C THR A 127 -10.54 -13.78 4.32
N PRO A 128 -10.58 -14.46 3.14
CA PRO A 128 -11.01 -13.83 1.89
C PRO A 128 -12.39 -13.16 1.97
N GLU A 129 -13.35 -13.78 2.66
CA GLU A 129 -14.71 -13.25 2.86
C GLU A 129 -14.69 -12.02 3.77
N GLN A 130 -13.83 -12.01 4.80
CA GLN A 130 -13.64 -10.85 5.66
C GLN A 130 -12.97 -9.70 4.90
N TRP A 131 -12.06 -9.99 3.97
CA TRP A 131 -11.51 -8.99 3.06
C TRP A 131 -12.61 -8.32 2.22
N ASP A 132 -13.58 -9.06 1.72
CA ASP A 132 -14.72 -8.50 0.97
C ASP A 132 -15.50 -7.49 1.82
N GLN A 133 -15.70 -7.77 3.10
CA GLN A 133 -16.37 -6.86 4.03
C GLN A 133 -15.52 -5.62 4.34
N VAL A 134 -14.21 -5.78 4.55
CA VAL A 134 -13.27 -4.65 4.75
C VAL A 134 -13.27 -3.74 3.52
N ILE A 135 -13.17 -4.30 2.33
CA ILE A 135 -13.18 -3.55 1.06
C ILE A 135 -14.50 -2.80 0.89
N ALA A 136 -15.63 -3.43 1.21
CA ALA A 136 -16.94 -2.76 1.17
C ALA A 136 -17.01 -1.56 2.13
N ALA A 137 -16.49 -1.70 3.35
CA ALA A 137 -16.41 -0.61 4.33
C ALA A 137 -15.48 0.52 3.84
N VAL A 138 -14.30 0.19 3.33
CA VAL A 138 -13.35 1.15 2.75
C VAL A 138 -13.99 1.96 1.64
N LYS A 139 -14.72 1.29 0.74
CA LYS A 139 -15.43 1.94 -0.36
C LYS A 139 -16.58 2.82 0.13
N ALA A 140 -17.44 2.30 0.99
CA ALA A 140 -18.60 3.01 1.52
C ALA A 140 -18.22 4.27 2.31
N LYS A 141 -17.10 4.21 3.05
CA LYS A 141 -16.60 5.33 3.87
C LYS A 141 -15.64 6.25 3.11
N ASN A 142 -15.37 5.96 1.84
CA ASN A 142 -14.40 6.70 1.02
C ASN A 142 -13.03 6.83 1.71
N LEU A 143 -12.50 5.73 2.19
CA LEU A 143 -11.17 5.65 2.80
C LEU A 143 -10.11 5.45 1.73
N THR A 144 -8.87 5.80 2.05
CA THR A 144 -7.72 5.61 1.16
C THR A 144 -6.90 4.40 1.62
N PRO A 145 -6.97 3.25 0.93
CA PRO A 145 -6.21 2.07 1.31
C PRO A 145 -4.73 2.21 0.96
N PHE A 146 -3.88 1.81 1.90
CA PHE A 146 -2.44 1.64 1.70
C PHE A 146 -2.06 0.25 2.18
N LEU A 147 -1.79 -0.67 1.24
CA LEU A 147 -1.43 -2.04 1.54
C LEU A 147 0.08 -2.18 1.71
N ASP A 148 0.48 -2.87 2.77
CA ASP A 148 1.87 -3.28 3.02
C ASP A 148 2.01 -4.78 2.74
N MET A 149 2.89 -5.14 1.82
CA MET A 149 3.13 -6.52 1.38
C MET A 149 4.60 -6.88 1.57
N ALA A 150 4.96 -7.20 2.83
CA ALA A 150 6.32 -7.55 3.19
C ALA A 150 6.61 -9.06 3.09
N TYR A 151 5.59 -9.91 3.08
CA TYR A 151 5.71 -11.35 3.27
C TYR A 151 4.96 -12.17 2.20
N GLN A 152 4.80 -11.65 0.98
CA GLN A 152 4.14 -12.41 -0.09
C GLN A 152 4.86 -13.74 -0.35
N GLY A 153 4.11 -14.83 -0.29
CA GLY A 153 4.60 -16.20 -0.45
C GLY A 153 4.86 -16.94 0.87
N PHE A 154 4.74 -16.29 2.03
CA PHE A 154 4.97 -16.89 3.34
C PHE A 154 3.69 -17.38 4.04
N GLY A 155 2.53 -16.93 3.61
CA GLY A 155 1.24 -17.38 4.15
C GLY A 155 0.79 -18.69 3.52
N HIS A 156 0.18 -18.60 2.36
CA HIS A 156 -0.37 -19.74 1.63
C HIS A 156 0.29 -19.96 0.27
N GLY A 157 0.96 -18.96 -0.27
CA GLY A 157 1.62 -18.99 -1.56
C GLY A 157 1.66 -17.59 -2.19
N ILE A 158 2.44 -17.43 -3.25
CA ILE A 158 2.62 -16.12 -3.92
C ILE A 158 1.28 -15.62 -4.48
N ALA A 159 0.52 -16.49 -5.12
CA ALA A 159 -0.76 -16.13 -5.73
C ALA A 159 -1.84 -15.87 -4.67
N GLU A 160 -1.94 -16.74 -3.68
CA GLU A 160 -2.92 -16.68 -2.60
C GLU A 160 -2.71 -15.43 -1.74
N ASP A 161 -1.47 -15.16 -1.33
CA ASP A 161 -1.12 -13.99 -0.52
C ASP A 161 -1.30 -12.67 -1.29
N GLY A 162 -1.13 -12.71 -2.61
CA GLY A 162 -1.35 -11.58 -3.50
C GLY A 162 -2.80 -11.37 -3.92
N ALA A 163 -3.69 -12.33 -3.68
CA ALA A 163 -5.07 -12.31 -4.19
C ALA A 163 -5.90 -11.11 -3.71
N VAL A 164 -5.59 -10.56 -2.54
CA VAL A 164 -6.26 -9.37 -1.99
C VAL A 164 -6.16 -8.17 -2.92
N ILE A 165 -5.05 -8.02 -3.64
CA ILE A 165 -4.86 -6.93 -4.60
C ILE A 165 -5.94 -6.96 -5.68
N GLY A 166 -6.21 -8.14 -6.24
CA GLY A 166 -7.29 -8.33 -7.22
C GLY A 166 -8.68 -7.98 -6.69
N LYS A 167 -8.93 -8.22 -5.41
CA LYS A 167 -10.19 -7.84 -4.75
C LYS A 167 -10.37 -6.32 -4.68
N PHE A 168 -9.33 -5.57 -4.33
CA PHE A 168 -9.34 -4.10 -4.36
C PHE A 168 -9.52 -3.55 -5.78
N VAL A 169 -8.86 -4.14 -6.76
CA VAL A 169 -9.04 -3.78 -8.18
C VAL A 169 -10.49 -4.02 -8.62
N ALA A 170 -11.04 -5.20 -8.34
CA ALA A 170 -12.42 -5.55 -8.72
C ALA A 170 -13.47 -4.65 -8.06
N ALA A 171 -13.19 -4.12 -6.87
CA ALA A 171 -14.06 -3.16 -6.19
C ALA A 171 -14.01 -1.75 -6.79
N GLY A 172 -13.13 -1.49 -7.75
CA GLY A 172 -12.98 -0.18 -8.41
C GLY A 172 -12.28 0.86 -7.55
N LEU A 173 -11.48 0.43 -6.57
CA LEU A 173 -10.74 1.31 -5.67
C LEU A 173 -9.39 1.71 -6.26
N ASN A 174 -8.99 2.96 -6.02
CA ASN A 174 -7.61 3.40 -6.19
C ASN A 174 -6.89 3.22 -4.85
N PHE A 175 -5.67 2.70 -4.87
CA PHE A 175 -4.94 2.36 -3.64
C PHE A 175 -3.44 2.32 -3.85
N PHE A 176 -2.72 2.26 -2.74
CA PHE A 176 -1.26 2.18 -2.67
C PHE A 176 -0.84 0.78 -2.22
N VAL A 177 0.25 0.28 -2.77
CA VAL A 177 0.87 -0.99 -2.34
C VAL A 177 2.36 -0.77 -2.18
N SER A 178 2.88 -0.98 -0.97
CA SER A 178 4.32 -1.11 -0.74
C SER A 178 4.70 -2.59 -0.77
N THR A 179 5.69 -2.93 -1.58
CA THR A 179 6.19 -4.30 -1.76
C THR A 179 7.62 -4.39 -1.25
N SER A 180 7.95 -5.46 -0.52
CA SER A 180 9.29 -5.73 -0.03
C SER A 180 9.79 -7.09 -0.52
N PHE A 181 11.05 -7.15 -0.91
CA PHE A 181 11.75 -8.40 -1.26
C PHE A 181 12.81 -8.78 -0.22
N SER A 182 12.79 -8.13 0.95
CA SER A 182 13.71 -8.43 2.05
C SER A 182 13.58 -9.87 2.53
N LYS A 183 12.35 -10.38 2.66
CA LYS A 183 12.10 -11.74 3.15
C LYS A 183 11.95 -12.73 2.00
N SER A 184 11.07 -12.48 1.04
CA SER A 184 10.74 -13.41 -0.04
C SER A 184 11.95 -13.81 -0.91
N PHE A 185 12.91 -12.92 -1.09
CA PHE A 185 14.18 -13.20 -1.79
C PHE A 185 15.41 -13.22 -0.87
N SER A 186 15.21 -13.16 0.44
CA SER A 186 16.32 -13.08 1.43
C SER A 186 17.29 -11.93 1.18
N LEU A 187 16.80 -10.83 0.63
CA LEU A 187 17.62 -9.67 0.25
C LEU A 187 17.76 -8.62 1.36
N TYR A 188 17.28 -8.87 2.53
CA TYR A 188 17.26 -8.02 3.75
C TYR A 188 18.04 -6.69 3.66
N GLY A 189 19.37 -6.77 3.66
CA GLY A 189 20.28 -5.62 3.66
C GLY A 189 20.41 -4.91 2.31
N GLU A 190 20.05 -5.56 1.21
CA GLU A 190 20.14 -5.00 -0.14
C GLU A 190 19.10 -3.91 -0.41
N ARG A 191 18.12 -3.76 0.46
CA ARG A 191 17.07 -2.73 0.40
C ARG A 191 16.29 -2.73 -0.91
N VAL A 192 15.66 -3.84 -1.23
CA VAL A 192 14.91 -4.05 -2.48
C VAL A 192 13.42 -4.06 -2.21
N GLY A 193 12.71 -3.13 -2.82
CA GLY A 193 11.27 -2.97 -2.69
C GLY A 193 10.70 -2.03 -3.75
N GLY A 194 9.43 -1.74 -3.65
CA GLY A 194 8.73 -0.87 -4.58
C GLY A 194 7.49 -0.25 -3.98
N LEU A 195 7.04 0.82 -4.60
CA LEU A 195 5.73 1.42 -4.36
C LEU A 195 4.95 1.37 -5.66
N SER A 196 3.75 0.81 -5.60
CA SER A 196 2.79 0.84 -6.69
C SER A 196 1.54 1.63 -6.30
N VAL A 197 1.00 2.39 -7.24
CA VAL A 197 -0.24 3.14 -7.06
C VAL A 197 -1.18 2.80 -8.21
N LEU A 198 -2.36 2.28 -7.87
CA LEU A 198 -3.43 2.12 -8.84
C LEU A 198 -4.19 3.44 -8.97
N CYS A 199 -4.21 3.97 -10.18
CA CYS A 199 -4.81 5.24 -10.53
C CYS A 199 -6.12 5.06 -11.30
N ALA A 200 -6.89 6.14 -11.43
CA ALA A 200 -8.14 6.12 -12.19
C ALA A 200 -7.90 5.86 -13.69
N ASP A 201 -6.81 6.40 -14.22
CA ASP A 201 -6.43 6.27 -15.63
C ASP A 201 -4.91 6.37 -15.84
N LYS A 202 -4.48 6.12 -17.09
CA LYS A 202 -3.08 6.18 -17.50
C LYS A 202 -2.47 7.58 -17.35
N GLU A 203 -3.25 8.62 -17.56
CA GLU A 203 -2.77 10.01 -17.47
C GLU A 203 -2.44 10.35 -16.01
N GLU A 204 -3.31 9.96 -15.07
CA GLU A 204 -3.04 10.10 -13.64
C GLU A 204 -1.79 9.31 -13.23
N ALA A 205 -1.65 8.08 -13.68
CA ALA A 205 -0.46 7.26 -13.42
C ALA A 205 0.82 7.93 -13.94
N GLY A 206 0.77 8.53 -15.12
CA GLY A 206 1.86 9.31 -15.70
C GLY A 206 2.21 10.55 -14.86
N ARG A 207 1.19 11.29 -14.41
CA ARG A 207 1.39 12.47 -13.54
C ARG A 207 1.97 12.09 -12.18
N ARG A 208 1.60 10.94 -11.62
CA ARG A 208 2.10 10.47 -10.32
C ARG A 208 3.57 10.07 -10.41
N ARG A 209 3.99 9.41 -11.49
CA ARG A 209 5.42 9.15 -11.76
C ARG A 209 6.22 10.44 -11.98
N GLY A 210 5.68 11.38 -12.76
CA GLY A 210 6.35 12.63 -13.14
C GLY A 210 6.38 13.72 -12.08
N ARG A 211 5.60 13.64 -11.00
CA ARG A 211 5.64 14.64 -9.90
C ARG A 211 6.90 14.54 -9.03
N GLY A 212 7.75 13.53 -9.25
CA GLY A 212 9.14 13.57 -8.81
C GLY A 212 10.04 14.44 -9.66
N THR A 213 9.64 14.79 -10.89
CA THR A 213 10.38 15.70 -11.75
C THR A 213 9.93 17.13 -11.50
N ARG A 214 10.79 17.93 -10.88
CA ARG A 214 10.61 19.37 -10.73
C ARG A 214 10.25 19.98 -12.10
N ARG A 215 9.20 20.80 -12.16
CA ARG A 215 9.04 21.77 -13.24
C ARG A 215 10.37 22.53 -13.35
N ARG A 216 11.03 22.45 -14.51
CA ARG A 216 12.11 23.39 -14.81
C ARG A 216 11.54 24.80 -14.66
N PRO A 217 12.19 25.70 -13.94
CA PRO A 217 11.79 27.09 -13.98
C PRO A 217 11.85 27.56 -15.45
N PRO A 218 10.96 28.48 -15.86
CA PRO A 218 11.07 29.07 -17.18
C PRO A 218 12.46 29.68 -17.31
N ARG A 219 13.14 29.43 -18.41
CA ARG A 219 14.38 30.13 -18.75
C ARG A 219 14.02 31.61 -18.88
N CYS A 220 14.55 32.44 -17.99
CA CYS A 220 14.57 33.85 -18.25
C CYS A 220 15.38 34.09 -19.55
N GLY A 221 14.72 34.64 -20.54
CA GLY A 221 15.36 35.17 -21.76
C GLY A 221 16.15 36.45 -21.46
#